data_b8a479633a13e49cf578823108460718
#
_entry.id   b8a479633a13e49cf578823108460718
#
_cell.length_a   1.000
_cell.length_b   1.000
_cell.length_c   1.000
_cell.angle_alpha   90.00
_cell.angle_beta   90.00
_cell.angle_gamma   90.00
#
_symmetry.space_group_name_H-M   'P 1'
#
loop_
_entity.id
_entity.type
_entity.pdbx_description
1 polymer ?
#
loop_
_entity_poly.entity_id
_entity_poly.type
_entity_poly.pdbx_seq_one_letter_code
_entity_poly.pdbx_strand_id
1 'polypeptide(L)'
;MPNLTLPTRALKVVNTSIELFHRRGFHIVGVDRLVKESEITKATFYNYFHSKERLIEICLMVQKERLQEKVVAMVEYDHDTNAIDKLKKLYVLHTDVDGLYYLLFKAIFEIKNTYPNAYTTAVRYRTWLMNEIYSQLRVLSQMFRFL
;
A
#
# COMPACT_ATOMS: atom_id res chain seq x y z
N MET A 1 -2.27 15.16 -1.83
CA MET A 1 -3.27 14.10 -2.05
C MET A 1 -4.49 14.39 -1.22
N PRO A 2 -5.69 14.22 -1.76
CA PRO A 2 -6.85 14.29 -0.91
C PRO A 2 -6.77 13.14 0.10
N ASN A 3 -6.75 13.48 1.38
CA ASN A 3 -6.87 12.50 2.45
C ASN A 3 -8.15 11.72 2.22
N LEU A 4 -8.04 10.40 2.07
CA LEU A 4 -9.18 9.53 1.90
C LEU A 4 -9.93 9.48 3.24
N THR A 5 -10.91 10.35 3.40
CA THR A 5 -11.76 10.39 4.61
C THR A 5 -12.85 9.34 4.46
N LEU A 6 -12.65 8.18 5.09
CA LEU A 6 -13.67 7.13 5.15
C LEU A 6 -14.45 7.20 6.47
N PRO A 7 -15.76 6.97 6.45
CA PRO A 7 -16.50 6.75 7.69
C PRO A 7 -15.87 5.61 8.49
N THR A 8 -15.89 5.71 9.82
CA THR A 8 -15.27 4.71 10.71
C THR A 8 -15.71 3.28 10.38
N ARG A 9 -16.98 3.09 10.07
CA ARG A 9 -17.53 1.77 9.72
C ARG A 9 -16.98 1.24 8.39
N ALA A 10 -16.84 2.11 7.40
CA ALA A 10 -16.21 1.75 6.11
C ALA A 10 -14.72 1.44 6.29
N LEU A 11 -14.02 2.20 7.13
CA LEU A 11 -12.61 1.95 7.43
C LEU A 11 -12.39 0.60 8.10
N LYS A 12 -13.31 0.16 8.97
CA LYS A 12 -13.27 -1.19 9.57
C LYS A 12 -13.35 -2.27 8.48
N VAL A 13 -14.23 -2.11 7.51
CA VAL A 13 -14.34 -3.04 6.36
C VAL A 13 -13.04 -3.05 5.55
N VAL A 14 -12.46 -1.89 5.28
CA VAL A 14 -11.20 -1.76 4.54
C VAL A 14 -10.07 -2.49 5.28
N ASN A 15 -9.91 -2.26 6.58
CA ASN A 15 -8.87 -2.92 7.36
C ASN A 15 -9.03 -4.45 7.41
N THR A 16 -10.24 -4.95 7.60
CA THR A 16 -10.55 -6.38 7.54
C THR A 16 -10.21 -6.95 6.16
N SER A 17 -10.56 -6.24 5.09
CA SER A 17 -10.31 -6.64 3.72
C SER A 17 -8.82 -6.67 3.38
N ILE A 18 -8.04 -5.71 3.85
CA ILE A 18 -6.58 -5.68 3.69
C ILE A 18 -5.98 -6.96 4.27
N GLU A 19 -6.36 -7.35 5.47
CA GLU A 19 -5.86 -8.57 6.10
C GLU A 19 -6.25 -9.83 5.33
N LEU A 20 -7.50 -9.91 4.87
CA LEU A 20 -7.97 -11.06 4.10
C LEU A 20 -7.26 -11.18 2.76
N PHE A 21 -7.13 -10.09 2.02
CA PHE A 21 -6.42 -10.08 0.73
C PHE A 21 -4.93 -10.42 0.90
N HIS A 22 -4.32 -9.93 1.96
CA HIS A 22 -2.92 -10.24 2.26
C HIS A 22 -2.71 -11.73 2.54
N ARG A 23 -3.56 -12.33 3.35
CA ARG A 23 -3.43 -13.73 3.74
C ARG A 23 -3.83 -14.72 2.65
N ARG A 24 -4.84 -14.38 1.84
CA ARG A 24 -5.48 -15.35 0.93
C ARG A 24 -5.41 -14.97 -0.55
N GLY A 25 -4.95 -13.76 -0.86
CA GLY A 25 -4.96 -13.23 -2.22
C GLY A 25 -6.28 -12.56 -2.60
N PHE A 26 -6.24 -11.81 -3.70
CA PHE A 26 -7.37 -10.98 -4.13
C PHE A 26 -8.51 -11.79 -4.76
N HIS A 27 -8.21 -12.89 -5.43
CA HIS A 27 -9.20 -13.64 -6.23
C HIS A 27 -10.06 -14.59 -5.40
N ILE A 28 -9.47 -15.21 -4.38
CA ILE A 28 -10.14 -16.21 -3.56
C ILE A 28 -11.18 -15.59 -2.62
N VAL A 29 -10.92 -14.37 -2.16
CA VAL A 29 -11.79 -13.68 -1.20
C VAL A 29 -12.96 -13.04 -1.95
N GLY A 30 -14.14 -13.61 -1.83
CA GLY A 30 -15.37 -13.08 -2.42
C GLY A 30 -16.09 -12.10 -1.49
N VAL A 31 -17.09 -11.40 -2.05
CA VAL A 31 -17.91 -10.42 -1.30
C VAL A 31 -18.60 -11.07 -0.09
N ASP A 32 -19.10 -12.30 -0.22
CA ASP A 32 -19.77 -13.01 0.89
C ASP A 32 -18.85 -13.15 2.11
N ARG A 33 -17.60 -13.46 1.88
CA ARG A 33 -16.63 -13.57 2.97
C ARG A 33 -16.28 -12.20 3.55
N LEU A 34 -16.09 -11.20 2.70
CA LEU A 34 -15.79 -9.83 3.12
C LEU A 34 -16.86 -9.28 4.05
N VAL A 35 -18.14 -9.43 3.68
CA VAL A 35 -19.25 -8.95 4.50
C VAL A 35 -19.40 -9.74 5.80
N LYS A 36 -19.19 -11.04 5.76
CA LYS A 36 -19.24 -11.90 6.96
C LYS A 36 -18.16 -11.52 7.97
N GLU A 37 -16.92 -11.43 7.53
CA GLU A 37 -15.79 -11.09 8.40
C GLU A 37 -15.85 -9.64 8.89
N SER A 38 -16.42 -8.74 8.10
CA SER A 38 -16.60 -7.33 8.48
C SER A 38 -17.87 -7.06 9.29
N GLU A 39 -18.72 -8.08 9.49
CA GLU A 39 -19.98 -7.97 10.23
C GLU A 39 -20.92 -6.90 9.69
N ILE A 40 -21.06 -6.85 8.37
CA ILE A 40 -22.00 -5.95 7.67
C ILE A 40 -22.89 -6.74 6.73
N THR A 41 -23.92 -6.09 6.19
CA THR A 41 -24.78 -6.67 5.15
C THR A 41 -24.19 -6.41 3.75
N LYS A 42 -24.61 -7.20 2.76
CA LYS A 42 -24.26 -6.94 1.35
C LYS A 42 -24.74 -5.57 0.90
N ALA A 43 -25.92 -5.15 1.31
CA ALA A 43 -26.44 -3.83 0.97
C ALA A 43 -25.53 -2.72 1.47
N THR A 44 -25.05 -2.81 2.70
CA THR A 44 -24.10 -1.86 3.28
C THR A 44 -22.76 -1.87 2.52
N PHE A 45 -22.28 -3.05 2.14
CA PHE A 45 -21.07 -3.19 1.34
C PHE A 45 -21.17 -2.46 0.01
N TYR A 46 -22.24 -2.71 -0.74
CA TYR A 46 -22.45 -2.08 -2.05
C TYR A 46 -22.73 -0.57 -1.95
N ASN A 47 -23.34 -0.12 -0.87
CA ASN A 47 -23.50 1.31 -0.60
C ASN A 47 -22.15 2.02 -0.38
N TYR A 48 -21.22 1.38 0.32
CA TYR A 48 -19.89 1.97 0.56
C TYR A 48 -18.95 1.87 -0.66
N PHE A 49 -18.93 0.73 -1.32
CA PHE A 49 -17.84 0.41 -2.26
C PHE A 49 -18.30 0.20 -3.71
N HIS A 50 -19.57 -0.07 -3.94
CA HIS A 50 -20.18 -0.35 -5.25
C HIS A 50 -19.72 -1.65 -5.90
N SER A 51 -18.46 -2.05 -5.73
CA SER A 51 -17.91 -3.29 -6.30
C SER A 51 -16.73 -3.81 -5.49
N LYS A 52 -16.37 -5.07 -5.67
CA LYS A 52 -15.14 -5.65 -5.12
C LYS A 52 -13.89 -4.93 -5.65
N GLU A 53 -13.86 -4.60 -6.94
CA GLU A 53 -12.74 -3.86 -7.54
C GLU A 53 -12.54 -2.51 -6.85
N ARG A 54 -13.62 -1.77 -6.60
CA ARG A 54 -13.53 -0.49 -5.90
C ARG A 54 -13.02 -0.65 -4.46
N LEU A 55 -13.46 -1.70 -3.77
CA LEU A 55 -12.92 -2.01 -2.43
C LEU A 55 -11.41 -2.28 -2.49
N ILE A 56 -10.96 -3.10 -3.44
CA ILE A 56 -9.53 -3.38 -3.61
C ILE A 56 -8.76 -2.10 -3.88
N GLU A 57 -9.25 -1.25 -4.77
CA GLU A 57 -8.65 0.04 -5.07
C GLU A 57 -8.50 0.90 -3.80
N ILE A 58 -9.55 1.00 -3.00
CA ILE A 58 -9.53 1.74 -1.73
C ILE A 58 -8.53 1.12 -0.74
N CYS A 59 -8.50 -0.19 -0.62
CA CYS A 59 -7.51 -0.89 0.22
C CYS A 59 -6.09 -0.52 -0.17
N LEU A 60 -5.78 -0.53 -1.46
CA LEU A 60 -4.46 -0.18 -1.98
C LEU A 60 -4.14 1.31 -1.79
N MET A 61 -5.12 2.19 -1.95
CA MET A 61 -4.96 3.63 -1.68
C MET A 61 -4.63 3.89 -0.21
N VAL A 62 -5.34 3.24 0.70
CA VAL A 62 -5.10 3.36 2.15
C VAL A 62 -3.70 2.85 2.51
N GLN A 63 -3.31 1.69 1.99
CA GLN A 63 -1.98 1.14 2.24
C GLN A 63 -0.87 2.01 1.62
N LYS A 64 -1.10 2.54 0.44
CA LYS A 64 -0.19 3.49 -0.22
C LYS A 64 0.05 4.72 0.65
N GLU A 65 -1.00 5.36 1.15
CA GLU A 65 -0.87 6.54 2.01
C GLU A 65 -0.09 6.23 3.28
N ARG A 66 -0.44 5.16 3.97
CA ARG A 66 0.23 4.71 5.20
C ARG A 66 1.72 4.44 4.97
N LEU A 67 2.03 3.76 3.88
CA LEU A 67 3.41 3.41 3.55
C LEU A 67 4.21 4.62 3.09
N GLN A 68 3.61 5.53 2.31
CA GLN A 68 4.25 6.79 1.94
C GLN A 68 4.59 7.64 3.16
N GLU A 69 3.70 7.74 4.13
CA GLU A 69 3.99 8.44 5.39
C GLU A 69 5.19 7.85 6.11
N LYS A 70 5.29 6.52 6.19
CA LYS A 70 6.46 5.85 6.79
C LYS A 70 7.75 6.12 6.04
N VAL A 71 7.72 6.04 4.72
CA VAL A 71 8.91 6.29 3.87
C VAL A 71 9.36 7.74 4.01
N VAL A 72 8.44 8.70 3.94
CA VAL A 72 8.74 10.13 4.12
C VAL A 72 9.38 10.39 5.49
N ALA A 73 8.84 9.80 6.55
CA ALA A 73 9.40 9.93 7.88
C ALA A 73 10.84 9.41 7.96
N MET A 74 11.13 8.29 7.30
CA MET A 74 12.47 7.70 7.25
C MET A 74 13.46 8.53 6.42
N VAL A 75 12.99 9.13 5.32
CA VAL A 75 13.86 9.79 4.33
C VAL A 75 14.04 11.27 4.63
N GLU A 76 12.96 12.00 4.94
CA GLU A 76 12.96 13.45 5.04
C GLU A 76 13.14 13.97 6.47
N TYR A 77 12.58 13.25 7.45
CA TYR A 77 12.54 13.72 8.83
C TYR A 77 13.56 13.07 9.77
N ASP A 78 14.17 11.97 9.37
CA ASP A 78 15.23 11.32 10.17
C ASP A 78 16.59 11.92 9.80
N HIS A 79 16.98 12.99 10.48
CA HIS A 79 18.25 13.69 10.25
C HIS A 79 19.46 12.97 10.86
N ASP A 80 19.22 12.03 11.77
CA ASP A 80 20.30 11.30 12.46
C ASP A 80 20.80 10.09 11.65
N THR A 81 20.07 9.74 10.58
CA THR A 81 20.36 8.56 9.76
C THR A 81 20.95 8.99 8.41
N ASN A 82 22.09 8.40 8.02
CA ASN A 82 22.71 8.67 6.72
C ASN A 82 21.97 7.95 5.57
N ALA A 83 22.33 8.28 4.32
CA ALA A 83 21.68 7.77 3.14
C ALA A 83 21.76 6.23 3.00
N ILE A 84 22.88 5.62 3.42
CA ILE A 84 23.04 4.16 3.38
C ILE A 84 22.06 3.48 4.34
N ASP A 85 21.96 3.99 5.57
CA ASP A 85 21.04 3.43 6.58
C ASP A 85 19.58 3.65 6.18
N LYS A 86 19.26 4.79 5.56
CA LYS A 86 17.93 5.04 5.00
C LYS A 86 17.57 4.01 3.93
N LEU A 87 18.48 3.72 3.01
CA LEU A 87 18.27 2.69 1.99
C LEU A 87 18.08 1.29 2.60
N LYS A 88 18.85 0.95 3.63
CA LYS A 88 18.67 -0.31 4.37
C LYS A 88 17.29 -0.40 5.01
N LYS A 89 16.84 0.66 5.66
CA LYS A 89 15.50 0.72 6.28
C LYS A 89 14.40 0.59 5.25
N LEU A 90 14.53 1.26 4.10
CA LEU A 90 13.58 1.13 2.98
C LEU A 90 13.54 -0.31 2.45
N TYR A 91 14.69 -0.94 2.30
CA TYR A 91 14.79 -2.34 1.89
C TYR A 91 14.04 -3.25 2.86
N VAL A 92 14.33 -3.17 4.16
CA VAL A 92 13.67 -4.00 5.18
C VAL A 92 12.16 -3.79 5.19
N LEU A 93 11.69 -2.54 5.11
CA LEU A 93 10.27 -2.22 5.09
C LEU A 93 9.53 -2.87 3.91
N HIS A 94 10.15 -2.93 2.74
CA HIS A 94 9.51 -3.41 1.51
C HIS A 94 9.72 -4.90 1.23
N THR A 95 10.66 -5.54 1.90
CA THR A 95 10.91 -6.98 1.76
C THR A 95 10.23 -7.83 2.83
N ASP A 96 9.54 -7.22 3.76
CA ASP A 96 8.73 -7.93 4.76
C ASP A 96 7.45 -8.48 4.11
N VAL A 97 7.57 -9.70 3.57
CA VAL A 97 6.46 -10.38 2.88
C VAL A 97 5.29 -10.75 3.81
N ASP A 98 5.54 -10.83 5.09
CA ASP A 98 4.52 -11.10 6.10
C ASP A 98 3.83 -9.83 6.59
N GLY A 99 4.38 -8.66 6.28
CA GLY A 99 3.82 -7.36 6.61
C GLY A 99 2.69 -6.96 5.67
N LEU A 100 1.69 -6.27 6.21
CA LEU A 100 0.51 -5.84 5.42
C LEU A 100 0.85 -4.92 4.25
N TYR A 101 1.94 -4.17 4.33
CA TYR A 101 2.37 -3.29 3.24
C TYR A 101 2.82 -4.03 1.99
N TYR A 102 3.18 -5.31 2.10
CA TYR A 102 3.48 -6.15 0.95
C TYR A 102 2.29 -6.33 0.01
N LEU A 103 1.08 -6.02 0.47
CA LEU A 103 -0.14 -6.09 -0.33
C LEU A 103 -0.04 -5.29 -1.64
N LEU A 104 0.63 -4.13 -1.63
CA LEU A 104 0.86 -3.32 -2.84
C LEU A 104 1.67 -4.07 -3.89
N PHE A 105 2.72 -4.77 -3.48
CA PHE A 105 3.53 -5.58 -4.40
C PHE A 105 2.79 -6.82 -4.87
N LYS A 106 2.05 -7.46 -3.98
CA LYS A 106 1.19 -8.60 -4.31
C LYS A 106 0.17 -8.23 -5.38
N ALA A 107 -0.41 -7.03 -5.29
CA ALA A 107 -1.32 -6.51 -6.30
C ALA A 107 -0.67 -6.40 -7.69
N ILE A 108 0.58 -5.97 -7.77
CA ILE A 108 1.30 -5.85 -9.05
C ILE A 108 1.36 -7.19 -9.78
N PHE A 109 1.52 -8.28 -9.05
CA PHE A 109 1.62 -9.62 -9.63
C PHE A 109 0.26 -10.27 -9.88
N GLU A 110 -0.74 -9.99 -9.05
CA GLU A 110 -1.97 -10.77 -9.04
C GLU A 110 -3.14 -10.15 -9.82
N ILE A 111 -3.24 -8.81 -9.90
CA ILE A 111 -4.48 -8.16 -10.37
C ILE A 111 -4.36 -7.33 -11.64
N LYS A 112 -3.24 -7.38 -12.33
CA LYS A 112 -2.99 -6.59 -13.55
C LYS A 112 -4.11 -6.68 -14.58
N ASN A 113 -4.57 -7.89 -14.86
CA ASN A 113 -5.56 -8.15 -15.91
C ASN A 113 -7.00 -8.20 -15.38
N THR A 114 -7.19 -8.39 -14.09
CA THR A 114 -8.50 -8.57 -13.46
C THR A 114 -9.09 -7.27 -12.93
N TYR A 115 -8.27 -6.47 -12.27
CA TYR A 115 -8.68 -5.22 -11.62
C TYR A 115 -7.76 -4.08 -12.01
N PRO A 116 -7.85 -3.58 -13.26
CA PRO A 116 -6.87 -2.62 -13.81
C PRO A 116 -6.82 -1.28 -13.07
N ASN A 117 -7.93 -0.79 -12.55
CA ASN A 117 -7.96 0.46 -11.79
C ASN A 117 -7.22 0.34 -10.45
N ALA A 118 -7.45 -0.76 -9.76
CA ALA A 118 -6.73 -1.07 -8.52
C ALA A 118 -5.23 -1.31 -8.77
N TYR A 119 -4.91 -2.04 -9.83
CA TYR A 119 -3.53 -2.25 -10.26
C TYR A 119 -2.76 -0.93 -10.48
N THR A 120 -3.40 0.05 -11.10
CA THR A 120 -2.81 1.38 -11.33
C THR A 120 -2.34 2.03 -10.04
N THR A 121 -3.09 1.89 -8.95
CA THR A 121 -2.70 2.43 -7.64
C THR A 121 -1.39 1.80 -7.14
N ALA A 122 -1.24 0.49 -7.28
CA ALA A 122 -0.02 -0.21 -6.89
C ALA A 122 1.19 0.22 -7.75
N VAL A 123 0.98 0.40 -9.04
CA VAL A 123 2.03 0.89 -9.96
C VAL A 123 2.45 2.31 -9.63
N ARG A 124 1.51 3.18 -9.29
CA ARG A 124 1.81 4.56 -8.87
C ARG A 124 2.68 4.58 -7.61
N TYR A 125 2.40 3.71 -6.65
CA TYR A 125 3.25 3.58 -5.48
C TYR A 125 4.66 3.12 -5.85
N ARG A 126 4.79 2.10 -6.70
CA ARG A 126 6.10 1.62 -7.17
C ARG A 126 6.91 2.73 -7.83
N THR A 127 6.29 3.51 -8.71
CA THR A 127 6.95 4.62 -9.39
C THR A 127 7.42 5.70 -8.40
N TRP A 128 6.57 6.05 -7.45
CA TRP A 128 6.91 7.00 -6.40
C TRP A 128 8.09 6.50 -5.55
N LEU A 129 8.06 5.23 -5.13
CA LEU A 129 9.13 4.61 -4.35
C LEU A 129 10.46 4.60 -5.12
N MET A 130 10.44 4.28 -6.39
CA MET A 130 11.64 4.30 -7.23
C MET A 130 12.27 5.70 -7.26
N ASN A 131 11.46 6.75 -7.36
CA ASN A 131 11.94 8.14 -7.30
C ASN A 131 12.59 8.47 -5.96
N GLU A 132 12.02 7.99 -4.85
CA GLU A 132 12.60 8.16 -3.51
C GLU A 132 13.95 7.44 -3.39
N ILE A 133 14.06 6.23 -3.90
CA ILE A 133 15.30 5.45 -3.91
C ILE A 133 16.38 6.16 -4.75
N TYR A 134 16.03 6.62 -5.95
CA TYR A 134 16.98 7.36 -6.81
C TYR A 134 17.46 8.64 -6.15
N SER A 135 16.60 9.33 -5.42
CA SER A 135 16.96 10.52 -4.66
C SER A 135 18.04 10.21 -3.62
N GLN A 136 17.92 9.12 -2.88
CA GLN A 136 18.93 8.68 -1.90
C GLN A 136 20.23 8.23 -2.58
N LEU A 137 20.15 7.55 -3.72
CA LEU A 137 21.33 7.16 -4.50
C LEU A 137 22.10 8.37 -5.03
N ARG A 138 21.40 9.46 -5.42
CA ARG A 138 22.06 10.72 -5.79
C ARG A 138 22.83 11.33 -4.63
N VAL A 139 22.26 11.33 -3.44
CA VAL A 139 22.95 11.81 -2.23
C VAL A 139 24.25 11.05 -2.01
N LEU A 140 24.20 9.72 -2.09
CA LEU A 140 25.39 8.88 -1.98
C LEU A 140 26.43 9.17 -3.07
N SER A 141 26.00 9.32 -4.31
CA SER A 141 26.88 9.64 -5.43
C SER A 141 27.61 10.98 -5.22
N GLN A 142 26.92 11.98 -4.69
CA GLN A 142 27.53 13.27 -4.36
C GLN A 142 28.55 13.16 -3.23
N MET A 143 28.27 12.34 -2.20
CA MET A 143 29.22 12.08 -1.11
C MET A 143 30.52 11.45 -1.64
N PHE A 144 30.42 10.49 -2.55
CA PHE A 144 31.60 9.82 -3.13
C PHE A 144 32.45 10.73 -4.04
N ARG A 145 31.91 11.81 -4.57
CA ARG A 145 32.68 12.78 -5.38
C ARG A 145 33.74 13.56 -4.59
N PHE A 146 33.58 13.62 -3.27
CA PHE A 146 34.50 14.33 -2.38
C PHE A 146 35.52 13.42 -1.70
N LEU A 147 35.47 12.13 -2.02
CA LEU A 147 36.44 11.16 -1.55
C LEU A 147 37.53 10.94 -2.62
#